data_593e33f904480792d3ce2d8090d495ba
#
_entry.id   593e33f904480792d3ce2d8090d495ba
#
_cell.length_a   1.000
_cell.length_b   1.000
_cell.length_c   1.000
_cell.angle_alpha   90.00
_cell.angle_beta   90.00
_cell.angle_gamma   90.00
#
_symmetry.space_group_name_H-M   'P 1'
#
loop_
_entity.id
_entity.type
_entity.pdbx_description
1 polymer ?
#
loop_
_entity_poly.entity_id
_entity_poly.type
_entity_poly.pdbx_seq_one_letter_code
_entity_poly.pdbx_strand_id
1 'polypeptide(L)'
;MPAGKNACPADKNSVFFTIRAYNIGMGILYKMLTAVRAGVGCAFSLLLSPQYCISCGKESPYLPLCAGCREELKAFLKESIEAKDTRCKRCGRSLISEKDICIECRETDTIAHLDGVFPLYPYVLWKKKLLFLWKIRGVRSLSPFFASLVYSVWKTHYPGIPLVPVPPRPGKIFREGRDQIDELSRCLRGLYGLPVLKVLKRISLQQQKKLNRAERLSRTEKRYVLKNSRFLPQSFRSAPPEAAVLLDDIITTGATLEICAELLKKAGVKRVYAITLFSC
;
A
#
# COMPACT_ATOMS: atom_id res chain seq x y z
N MET A 1 -0.59 -1.58 -34.92
CA MET A 1 0.15 -0.32 -34.65
C MET A 1 1.11 -0.59 -33.48
N PRO A 2 2.41 -0.33 -33.58
CA PRO A 2 3.37 -0.72 -32.57
C PRO A 2 3.36 0.24 -31.39
N ALA A 3 3.35 -0.31 -30.19
CA ALA A 3 3.46 0.39 -28.92
C ALA A 3 4.81 1.13 -28.86
N GLY A 4 4.76 2.48 -28.79
CA GLY A 4 5.92 3.32 -28.67
C GLY A 4 6.67 3.04 -27.36
N LYS A 5 7.90 2.56 -27.49
CA LYS A 5 8.89 2.49 -26.43
C LYS A 5 9.42 3.90 -26.18
N ASN A 6 8.77 4.68 -25.32
CA ASN A 6 9.39 5.85 -24.73
C ASN A 6 10.29 5.40 -23.57
N ALA A 7 11.40 4.76 -23.91
CA ALA A 7 12.51 4.61 -22.99
C ALA A 7 13.11 6.00 -22.75
N CYS A 8 13.31 6.37 -21.50
CA CYS A 8 14.10 7.52 -21.10
C CYS A 8 15.44 7.49 -21.88
N PRO A 9 15.77 8.45 -22.73
CA PRO A 9 16.93 8.36 -23.63
C PRO A 9 18.22 8.23 -22.82
N ALA A 10 19.00 7.22 -23.12
CA ALA A 10 20.34 7.04 -22.60
C ALA A 10 21.27 7.98 -23.38
N ASP A 11 21.51 9.15 -22.84
CA ASP A 11 22.56 10.03 -23.38
C ASP A 11 23.89 9.65 -22.77
N LYS A 12 24.78 9.16 -23.65
CA LYS A 12 26.18 8.88 -23.35
C LYS A 12 26.96 10.11 -23.77
N ASN A 13 27.14 11.05 -22.90
CA ASN A 13 28.29 11.94 -22.80
C ASN A 13 27.90 13.33 -22.26
N SER A 14 28.76 13.73 -21.36
CA SER A 14 29.06 15.12 -20.96
C SER A 14 28.18 15.78 -19.89
N VAL A 15 28.94 16.37 -19.08
CA VAL A 15 28.82 17.45 -18.12
C VAL A 15 28.82 16.99 -16.66
N PHE A 16 29.98 16.64 -16.25
CA PHE A 16 30.42 16.67 -14.85
C PHE A 16 30.44 18.13 -14.34
N PHE A 17 30.00 18.31 -13.11
CA PHE A 17 30.40 19.37 -12.17
C PHE A 17 29.48 20.51 -11.79
N THR A 18 28.25 20.69 -12.21
CA THR A 18 27.52 21.87 -11.68
C THR A 18 26.14 21.60 -11.07
N ILE A 19 25.59 20.41 -11.16
CA ILE A 19 24.26 20.08 -10.61
C ILE A 19 24.33 19.42 -9.21
N ARG A 20 25.53 19.15 -8.73
CA ARG A 20 25.76 18.37 -7.48
C ARG A 20 25.30 19.07 -6.19
N ALA A 21 25.36 20.39 -6.13
CA ALA A 21 25.08 21.14 -4.89
C ALA A 21 23.59 21.40 -4.66
N TYR A 22 22.80 21.67 -5.71
CA TYR A 22 21.38 22.03 -5.57
C TYR A 22 20.47 20.83 -5.28
N ASN A 23 20.76 19.68 -5.90
CA ASN A 23 20.02 18.44 -5.66
C ASN A 23 20.35 17.82 -4.31
N ILE A 24 21.54 18.04 -3.77
CA ILE A 24 21.96 17.55 -2.46
C ILE A 24 21.19 18.28 -1.35
N GLY A 25 21.04 19.59 -1.42
CA GLY A 25 20.35 20.39 -0.41
C GLY A 25 18.85 20.08 -0.31
N MET A 26 18.15 20.01 -1.45
CA MET A 26 16.72 19.65 -1.47
C MET A 26 16.47 18.19 -1.06
N GLY A 27 17.34 17.27 -1.46
CA GLY A 27 17.25 15.87 -1.06
C GLY A 27 17.47 15.68 0.45
N ILE A 28 18.40 16.41 1.05
CA ILE A 28 18.67 16.35 2.48
C ILE A 28 17.52 17.00 3.27
N LEU A 29 17.01 18.15 2.84
CA LEU A 29 15.90 18.83 3.50
C LEU A 29 14.61 17.98 3.46
N TYR A 30 14.29 17.39 2.31
CA TYR A 30 13.18 16.43 2.20
C TYR A 30 13.36 15.23 3.12
N LYS A 31 14.57 14.71 3.23
CA LYS A 31 14.91 13.61 4.13
C LYS A 31 14.77 13.98 5.59
N MET A 32 15.29 15.14 6.00
CA MET A 32 15.18 15.61 7.38
C MET A 32 13.71 15.83 7.76
N LEU A 33 12.92 16.47 6.90
CA LEU A 33 11.49 16.68 7.14
C LEU A 33 10.70 15.36 7.22
N THR A 34 10.98 14.40 6.34
CA THR A 34 10.32 13.10 6.38
C THR A 34 10.80 12.25 7.56
N ALA A 35 12.08 12.33 7.92
CA ALA A 35 12.64 11.62 9.07
C ALA A 35 12.08 12.15 10.40
N VAL A 36 11.98 13.46 10.57
CA VAL A 36 11.41 14.08 11.76
C VAL A 36 9.94 13.72 11.94
N ARG A 37 9.17 13.69 10.85
CA ARG A 37 7.73 13.35 10.88
C ARG A 37 7.45 11.86 10.92
N ALA A 38 8.31 11.01 10.36
CA ALA A 38 8.11 9.55 10.28
C ALA A 38 8.89 8.75 11.35
N GLY A 39 9.74 9.40 12.13
CA GLY A 39 10.59 8.81 13.17
C GLY A 39 12.01 8.47 12.73
N VAL A 40 12.93 8.47 13.68
CA VAL A 40 14.40 8.33 13.49
C VAL A 40 14.80 7.10 12.65
N GLY A 41 14.02 6.01 12.68
CA GLY A 41 14.30 4.79 11.91
C GLY A 41 14.24 4.96 10.39
N CYS A 42 13.52 5.97 9.86
CA CYS A 42 13.48 6.26 8.43
C CYS A 42 14.76 6.99 7.93
N ALA A 43 15.36 7.83 8.76
CA ALA A 43 16.53 8.62 8.37
C ALA A 43 17.74 7.74 8.00
N PHE A 44 18.00 6.72 8.79
CA PHE A 44 19.13 5.82 8.57
C PHE A 44 18.99 4.99 7.29
N SER A 45 17.76 4.54 6.98
CA SER A 45 17.47 3.81 5.74
C SER A 45 17.59 4.66 4.48
N LEU A 46 17.41 5.97 4.59
CA LEU A 46 17.58 6.87 3.47
C LEU A 46 19.06 6.98 3.03
N LEU A 47 20.00 6.84 3.96
CA LEU A 47 21.44 6.88 3.68
C LEU A 47 21.94 5.60 3.00
N LEU A 48 21.25 4.47 3.22
CA LEU A 48 21.61 3.15 2.66
C LEU A 48 20.79 2.79 1.41
N SER A 49 20.14 3.76 0.78
CA SER A 49 19.36 3.52 -0.46
C SER A 49 20.26 3.14 -1.62
N PRO A 50 19.79 2.27 -2.52
CA PRO A 50 20.55 1.91 -3.71
C PRO A 50 20.94 3.13 -4.52
N GLN A 51 22.12 3.08 -5.14
CA GLN A 51 22.66 4.18 -5.91
C GLN A 51 22.12 4.24 -7.35
N TYR A 52 21.42 3.19 -7.78
CA TYR A 52 20.90 3.07 -9.14
C TYR A 52 19.41 2.80 -9.15
N CYS A 53 18.75 3.37 -10.15
CA CYS A 53 17.33 3.15 -10.40
C CYS A 53 17.08 1.70 -10.85
N ILE A 54 16.19 1.01 -10.17
CA ILE A 54 15.85 -0.40 -10.48
C ILE A 54 15.06 -0.55 -11.78
N SER A 55 14.50 0.52 -12.29
CA SER A 55 13.72 0.53 -13.55
C SER A 55 14.61 0.79 -14.76
N CYS A 56 15.42 1.87 -14.74
CA CYS A 56 16.18 2.31 -15.90
C CYS A 56 17.70 2.27 -15.71
N GLY A 57 18.23 1.86 -14.56
CA GLY A 57 19.66 1.79 -14.28
C GLY A 57 20.38 3.12 -14.09
N LYS A 58 19.71 4.27 -14.23
CA LYS A 58 20.33 5.59 -13.99
C LYS A 58 20.68 5.77 -12.51
N GLU A 59 21.67 6.63 -12.24
CA GLU A 59 22.01 7.00 -10.87
C GLU A 59 20.80 7.57 -10.11
N SER A 60 20.62 7.09 -8.90
CA SER A 60 19.54 7.48 -8.01
C SER A 60 20.00 7.39 -6.55
N PRO A 61 20.77 8.39 -6.08
CA PRO A 61 21.57 8.27 -4.86
C PRO A 61 20.78 8.08 -3.57
N TYR A 62 19.47 8.19 -3.59
CA TYR A 62 18.68 8.19 -2.36
C TYR A 62 17.43 7.33 -2.39
N LEU A 63 16.95 7.03 -3.58
CA LEU A 63 15.76 6.23 -3.77
C LEU A 63 16.07 5.15 -4.81
N PRO A 64 15.48 3.97 -4.72
CA PRO A 64 15.66 2.94 -5.73
C PRO A 64 14.97 3.29 -7.07
N LEU A 65 14.47 4.50 -7.21
CA LEU A 65 13.84 5.05 -8.41
C LEU A 65 14.33 6.48 -8.65
N CYS A 66 14.85 6.76 -9.85
CA CYS A 66 15.19 8.11 -10.27
C CYS A 66 13.95 9.01 -10.42
N ALA A 67 14.15 10.31 -10.53
CA ALA A 67 13.06 11.27 -10.64
C ALA A 67 12.14 10.97 -11.84
N GLY A 68 12.70 10.69 -13.02
CA GLY A 68 11.90 10.37 -14.21
C GLY A 68 11.01 9.14 -14.03
N CYS A 69 11.54 8.02 -13.51
CA CYS A 69 10.75 6.82 -13.27
C CYS A 69 9.69 7.01 -12.18
N ARG A 70 9.91 7.90 -11.22
CA ARG A 70 8.89 8.25 -10.23
C ARG A 70 7.76 9.08 -10.84
N GLU A 71 8.08 10.03 -11.68
CA GLU A 71 7.07 10.84 -12.40
C GLU A 71 6.28 9.98 -13.39
N GLU A 72 6.91 9.04 -14.08
CA GLU A 72 6.22 8.07 -14.93
C GLU A 72 5.20 7.23 -14.13
N LEU A 73 5.58 6.74 -12.94
CA LEU A 73 4.64 6.05 -12.07
C LEU A 73 3.49 6.93 -11.61
N LYS A 74 3.77 8.18 -11.26
CA LYS A 74 2.72 9.13 -10.84
C LYS A 74 1.78 9.46 -12.00
N ALA A 75 2.32 9.68 -13.21
CA ALA A 75 1.52 9.94 -14.40
C ALA A 75 0.58 8.78 -14.71
N PHE A 76 1.10 7.54 -14.73
CA PHE A 76 0.29 6.34 -14.88
C PHE A 76 -0.82 6.24 -13.82
N LEU A 77 -0.48 6.54 -12.57
CA LEU A 77 -1.47 6.50 -11.49
C LEU A 77 -2.53 7.60 -11.66
N LYS A 78 -2.14 8.79 -12.09
CA LYS A 78 -3.06 9.90 -12.37
C LYS A 78 -4.06 9.52 -13.45
N GLU A 79 -3.60 9.02 -14.59
CA GLU A 79 -4.46 8.49 -15.64
C GLU A 79 -5.41 7.43 -15.12
N SER A 80 -4.90 6.53 -14.29
CA SER A 80 -5.65 5.44 -13.68
C SER A 80 -6.71 5.90 -12.66
N ILE A 81 -6.48 7.03 -12.00
CA ILE A 81 -7.44 7.69 -11.08
C ILE A 81 -8.55 8.38 -11.89
N GLU A 82 -8.18 9.00 -13.01
CA GLU A 82 -9.10 9.75 -13.87
C GLU A 82 -9.95 8.84 -14.77
N ALA A 83 -9.44 7.64 -15.09
CA ALA A 83 -10.14 6.66 -15.93
C ALA A 83 -11.35 6.06 -15.20
N LYS A 84 -12.54 6.56 -15.54
CA LYS A 84 -13.80 5.99 -15.07
C LYS A 84 -14.12 4.70 -15.83
N ASP A 85 -14.72 3.74 -15.13
CA ASP A 85 -15.27 2.50 -15.70
C ASP A 85 -14.29 1.52 -16.38
N THR A 86 -12.99 1.72 -16.22
CA THR A 86 -11.97 0.79 -16.77
C THR A 86 -11.47 -0.22 -15.75
N ARG A 87 -12.11 -0.33 -14.59
CA ARG A 87 -11.70 -1.22 -13.50
C ARG A 87 -12.82 -2.15 -13.08
N CYS A 88 -12.42 -3.36 -12.72
CA CYS A 88 -13.33 -4.32 -12.11
C CYS A 88 -13.92 -3.74 -10.81
N LYS A 89 -15.24 -3.68 -10.72
CA LYS A 89 -15.95 -3.13 -9.54
C LYS A 89 -15.68 -3.94 -8.26
N ARG A 90 -15.26 -5.21 -8.37
CA ARG A 90 -14.93 -6.05 -7.21
C ARG A 90 -13.46 -5.93 -6.79
N CYS A 91 -12.52 -6.31 -7.66
CA CYS A 91 -11.09 -6.38 -7.29
C CYS A 91 -10.26 -5.16 -7.73
N GLY A 92 -10.83 -4.22 -8.48
CA GLY A 92 -10.15 -3.01 -8.96
C GLY A 92 -9.11 -3.23 -10.06
N ARG A 93 -8.94 -4.45 -10.58
CA ARG A 93 -8.05 -4.74 -11.72
C ARG A 93 -8.54 -3.98 -12.94
N SER A 94 -7.62 -3.48 -13.78
CA SER A 94 -7.97 -2.87 -15.05
C SER A 94 -8.64 -3.90 -15.97
N LEU A 95 -9.75 -3.51 -16.55
CA LEU A 95 -10.50 -4.30 -17.55
C LEU A 95 -9.94 -3.98 -18.94
N ILE A 96 -9.84 -4.97 -19.81
CA ILE A 96 -9.38 -4.82 -21.20
C ILE A 96 -10.57 -4.90 -22.15
N SER A 97 -11.38 -5.92 -22.01
CA SER A 97 -12.55 -6.20 -22.86
C SER A 97 -13.81 -6.50 -22.06
N GLU A 98 -13.67 -6.72 -20.76
CA GLU A 98 -14.78 -7.01 -19.87
C GLU A 98 -15.52 -5.74 -19.46
N LYS A 99 -16.81 -5.89 -19.15
CA LYS A 99 -17.65 -4.84 -18.56
C LYS A 99 -17.88 -5.11 -17.08
N ASP A 100 -17.69 -4.09 -16.25
CA ASP A 100 -18.00 -4.06 -14.81
C ASP A 100 -17.19 -5.02 -13.94
N ILE A 101 -17.12 -6.29 -14.27
CA ILE A 101 -16.50 -7.34 -13.44
C ILE A 101 -15.60 -8.22 -14.31
N CYS A 102 -14.34 -8.42 -13.90
CA CYS A 102 -13.39 -9.28 -14.61
C CYS A 102 -13.80 -10.76 -14.54
N ILE A 103 -13.31 -11.56 -15.47
CA ILE A 103 -13.62 -13.00 -15.59
C ILE A 103 -13.40 -13.72 -14.25
N GLU A 104 -12.24 -13.51 -13.62
CA GLU A 104 -11.88 -14.16 -12.36
C GLU A 104 -12.87 -13.83 -11.22
N CYS A 105 -13.36 -12.60 -11.13
CA CYS A 105 -14.36 -12.21 -10.13
C CYS A 105 -15.78 -12.69 -10.46
N ARG A 106 -16.05 -13.09 -11.71
CA ARG A 106 -17.33 -13.72 -12.08
C ARG A 106 -17.35 -15.20 -11.69
N GLU A 107 -16.20 -15.87 -11.85
CA GLU A 107 -16.06 -17.29 -11.53
C GLU A 107 -15.89 -17.56 -10.04
N THR A 108 -15.32 -16.59 -9.31
CA THR A 108 -15.05 -16.73 -7.86
C THR A 108 -15.81 -15.68 -7.08
N ASP A 109 -16.76 -16.10 -6.25
CA ASP A 109 -17.51 -15.18 -5.37
C ASP A 109 -16.74 -14.84 -4.09
N THR A 110 -15.44 -14.54 -4.22
CA THR A 110 -14.52 -14.36 -3.10
C THR A 110 -14.59 -12.97 -2.46
N ILE A 111 -15.21 -11.99 -3.11
CA ILE A 111 -15.29 -10.60 -2.64
C ILE A 111 -16.77 -10.20 -2.55
N ALA A 112 -17.33 -10.28 -1.35
CA ALA A 112 -18.74 -9.98 -1.07
C ALA A 112 -18.92 -8.78 -0.11
N HIS A 113 -17.98 -8.54 0.81
CA HIS A 113 -18.07 -7.49 1.83
C HIS A 113 -17.29 -6.21 1.47
N LEU A 114 -16.45 -6.23 0.42
CA LEU A 114 -15.77 -5.05 -0.08
C LEU A 114 -16.67 -4.28 -1.06
N ASP A 115 -16.84 -3.00 -0.81
CA ASP A 115 -17.61 -2.08 -1.66
C ASP A 115 -16.76 -1.51 -2.83
N GLY A 116 -15.46 -1.79 -2.85
CA GLY A 116 -14.55 -1.45 -3.94
C GLY A 116 -13.08 -1.58 -3.53
N VAL A 117 -12.24 -1.88 -4.51
CA VAL A 117 -10.80 -1.99 -4.33
C VAL A 117 -10.07 -1.12 -5.35
N PHE A 118 -9.07 -0.40 -4.91
CA PHE A 118 -8.18 0.38 -5.78
C PHE A 118 -6.73 -0.10 -5.64
N PRO A 119 -6.27 -1.04 -6.47
CA PRO A 119 -4.84 -1.35 -6.59
C PRO A 119 -4.14 -0.25 -7.40
N LEU A 120 -2.98 0.22 -6.91
CA LEU A 120 -2.23 1.29 -7.58
C LEU A 120 -1.62 0.77 -8.89
N TYR A 121 -1.04 -0.42 -8.86
CA TYR A 121 -0.30 -0.99 -9.99
C TYR A 121 -0.53 -2.49 -10.15
N PRO A 122 -0.43 -3.02 -11.38
CA PRO A 122 -0.32 -4.47 -11.60
C PRO A 122 1.05 -4.97 -11.10
N TYR A 123 1.08 -6.18 -10.51
CA TYR A 123 2.29 -6.82 -9.99
C TYR A 123 3.06 -7.51 -11.12
N VAL A 124 3.67 -6.73 -12.01
CA VAL A 124 4.37 -7.20 -13.21
C VAL A 124 5.75 -6.56 -13.35
N LEU A 125 6.63 -7.22 -14.11
CA LEU A 125 7.93 -6.71 -14.52
C LEU A 125 8.77 -6.17 -13.33
N TRP A 126 9.43 -5.04 -13.51
CA TRP A 126 10.27 -4.39 -12.52
C TRP A 126 9.51 -3.92 -11.26
N LYS A 127 8.19 -3.77 -11.34
CA LYS A 127 7.34 -3.44 -10.18
C LYS A 127 7.37 -4.54 -9.12
N LYS A 128 7.58 -5.81 -9.52
CA LYS A 128 7.86 -6.92 -8.58
C LYS A 128 9.14 -6.67 -7.77
N LYS A 129 10.20 -6.17 -8.43
CA LYS A 129 11.46 -5.81 -7.74
C LYS A 129 11.23 -4.68 -6.73
N LEU A 130 10.39 -3.70 -7.07
CA LEU A 130 10.05 -2.58 -6.18
C LEU A 130 9.40 -3.07 -4.88
N LEU A 131 8.40 -3.93 -4.99
CA LEU A 131 7.77 -4.55 -3.82
C LEU A 131 8.75 -5.43 -3.04
N PHE A 132 9.59 -6.21 -3.73
CA PHE A 132 10.62 -7.04 -3.10
C PHE A 132 11.61 -6.21 -2.29
N LEU A 133 12.14 -5.12 -2.86
CA LEU A 133 13.06 -4.22 -2.16
C LEU A 133 12.42 -3.63 -0.90
N TRP A 134 11.18 -3.19 -1.01
CA TRP A 134 10.47 -2.61 0.12
C TRP A 134 10.13 -3.65 1.20
N LYS A 135 9.59 -4.80 0.79
CA LYS A 135 9.04 -5.82 1.69
C LYS A 135 10.12 -6.73 2.30
N ILE A 136 11.06 -7.19 1.47
CA ILE A 136 12.05 -8.18 1.86
C ILE A 136 13.38 -7.53 2.23
N ARG A 137 13.91 -6.67 1.34
CA ARG A 137 15.19 -5.98 1.57
C ARG A 137 15.08 -4.79 2.51
N GLY A 138 13.87 -4.33 2.78
CA GLY A 138 13.60 -3.27 3.76
C GLY A 138 14.06 -1.89 3.37
N VAL A 139 14.01 -1.57 2.11
CA VAL A 139 14.35 -0.23 1.61
C VAL A 139 13.25 0.75 2.03
N ARG A 140 13.42 1.34 3.24
CA ARG A 140 12.43 2.21 3.90
C ARG A 140 12.20 3.52 3.15
N SER A 141 13.18 3.96 2.35
CA SER A 141 13.04 5.16 1.52
C SER A 141 11.87 5.08 0.52
N LEU A 142 11.35 3.88 0.25
CA LEU A 142 10.14 3.67 -0.55
C LEU A 142 8.85 3.98 0.20
N SER A 143 8.81 3.92 1.53
CA SER A 143 7.59 4.12 2.31
C SER A 143 7.00 5.53 2.15
N PRO A 144 7.76 6.64 2.20
CA PRO A 144 7.23 7.97 1.88
C PRO A 144 6.77 8.10 0.42
N PHE A 145 7.46 7.45 -0.52
CA PHE A 145 7.04 7.45 -1.92
C PHE A 145 5.70 6.73 -2.11
N PHE A 146 5.55 5.52 -1.57
CA PHE A 146 4.27 4.82 -1.60
C PHE A 146 3.17 5.60 -0.86
N ALA A 147 3.50 6.27 0.24
CA ALA A 147 2.55 7.12 0.94
C ALA A 147 2.02 8.25 0.05
N SER A 148 2.88 8.87 -0.78
CA SER A 148 2.44 9.90 -1.72
C SER A 148 1.44 9.38 -2.75
N LEU A 149 1.66 8.16 -3.24
CA LEU A 149 0.78 7.51 -4.21
C LEU A 149 -0.57 7.11 -3.59
N VAL A 150 -0.55 6.50 -2.40
CA VAL A 150 -1.76 6.16 -1.64
C VAL A 150 -2.56 7.41 -1.30
N TYR A 151 -1.88 8.49 -0.90
CA TYR A 151 -2.54 9.77 -0.61
C TYR A 151 -3.26 10.34 -1.84
N SER A 152 -2.67 10.25 -3.03
CA SER A 152 -3.32 10.72 -4.27
C SER A 152 -4.63 9.99 -4.52
N VAL A 153 -4.66 8.66 -4.38
CA VAL A 153 -5.88 7.85 -4.52
C VAL A 153 -6.89 8.19 -3.42
N TRP A 154 -6.42 8.23 -2.17
CA TRP A 154 -7.30 8.51 -1.03
C TRP A 154 -7.96 9.89 -1.14
N LYS A 155 -7.19 10.92 -1.50
CA LYS A 155 -7.68 12.28 -1.65
C LYS A 155 -8.79 12.39 -2.69
N THR A 156 -8.72 11.60 -3.77
CA THR A 156 -9.67 11.65 -4.87
C THR A 156 -10.91 10.80 -4.63
N HIS A 157 -10.72 9.56 -4.15
CA HIS A 157 -11.84 8.61 -4.07
C HIS A 157 -12.42 8.44 -2.66
N TYR A 158 -11.63 8.72 -1.61
CA TYR A 158 -12.00 8.41 -0.22
C TYR A 158 -11.73 9.57 0.76
N PRO A 159 -12.01 10.85 0.39
CA PRO A 159 -11.70 11.98 1.26
C PRO A 159 -12.42 11.87 2.59
N GLY A 160 -11.67 12.10 3.70
CA GLY A 160 -12.23 12.03 5.05
C GLY A 160 -12.43 10.61 5.62
N ILE A 161 -12.39 9.56 4.79
CA ILE A 161 -12.60 8.18 5.24
C ILE A 161 -11.32 7.65 5.91
N PRO A 162 -11.42 7.09 7.15
CA PRO A 162 -10.24 6.59 7.85
C PRO A 162 -9.64 5.35 7.18
N LEU A 163 -8.30 5.28 7.22
CA LEU A 163 -7.53 4.12 6.79
C LEU A 163 -7.45 3.07 7.91
N VAL A 164 -7.66 1.82 7.56
CA VAL A 164 -7.50 0.67 8.44
C VAL A 164 -6.42 -0.26 7.88
N PRO A 165 -5.20 -0.23 8.44
CA PRO A 165 -4.12 -1.08 7.97
C PRO A 165 -4.42 -2.56 8.26
N VAL A 166 -4.20 -3.44 7.27
CA VAL A 166 -4.25 -4.88 7.45
C VAL A 166 -3.10 -5.30 8.37
N PRO A 167 -3.38 -5.99 9.48
CA PRO A 167 -2.35 -6.29 10.47
C PRO A 167 -1.37 -7.38 10.00
N PRO A 168 -0.08 -7.26 10.36
CA PRO A 168 0.95 -8.22 10.01
C PRO A 168 0.76 -9.57 10.71
N ARG A 169 1.53 -10.58 10.26
CA ARG A 169 1.62 -11.86 10.96
C ARG A 169 2.11 -11.64 12.39
N PRO A 170 1.54 -12.38 13.39
CA PRO A 170 2.02 -12.32 14.77
C PRO A 170 3.52 -12.60 14.84
N GLY A 171 4.23 -11.82 15.65
CA GLY A 171 5.69 -11.93 15.80
C GLY A 171 6.52 -11.40 14.62
N LYS A 172 5.90 -10.92 13.52
CA LYS A 172 6.66 -10.35 12.40
C LYS A 172 7.50 -9.16 12.85
N ILE A 173 6.90 -8.20 13.56
CA ILE A 173 7.59 -7.01 14.06
C ILE A 173 8.73 -7.40 15.01
N PHE A 174 8.52 -8.41 15.87
CA PHE A 174 9.56 -8.89 16.77
C PHE A 174 10.73 -9.56 16.04
N ARG A 175 10.44 -10.37 15.01
CA ARG A 175 11.48 -11.10 14.25
C ARG A 175 12.19 -10.23 13.22
N GLU A 176 11.46 -9.37 12.53
CA GLU A 176 11.96 -8.58 11.40
C GLU A 176 12.19 -7.10 11.77
N GLY A 177 11.89 -6.73 13.04
CA GLY A 177 12.03 -5.37 13.54
C GLY A 177 11.04 -4.36 12.93
N ARG A 178 10.16 -4.80 12.01
CA ARG A 178 9.32 -3.89 11.24
C ARG A 178 8.09 -4.57 10.61
N ASP A 179 7.14 -3.73 10.23
CA ASP A 179 6.06 -4.04 9.32
C ASP A 179 5.88 -2.91 8.31
N GLN A 180 5.83 -3.24 7.04
CA GLN A 180 5.80 -2.27 5.95
C GLN A 180 4.49 -1.48 5.91
N ILE A 181 3.35 -2.14 6.18
CA ILE A 181 2.04 -1.48 6.21
C ILE A 181 1.93 -0.56 7.42
N ASP A 182 2.50 -0.95 8.55
CA ASP A 182 2.58 -0.08 9.73
C ASP A 182 3.46 1.15 9.47
N GLU A 183 4.60 0.97 8.79
CA GLU A 183 5.48 2.06 8.39
C GLU A 183 4.81 3.00 7.38
N LEU A 184 4.16 2.46 6.34
CA LEU A 184 3.37 3.22 5.38
C LEU A 184 2.25 4.02 6.07
N SER A 185 1.56 3.40 7.02
CA SER A 185 0.50 4.05 7.81
C SER A 185 1.04 5.21 8.66
N ARG A 186 2.26 5.07 9.21
CA ARG A 186 2.94 6.17 9.93
C ARG A 186 3.29 7.31 8.99
N CYS A 187 3.79 7.01 7.79
CA CYS A 187 4.05 8.03 6.77
C CYS A 187 2.77 8.77 6.35
N LEU A 188 1.68 8.04 6.11
CA LEU A 188 0.38 8.64 5.74
C LEU A 188 -0.16 9.56 6.84
N ARG A 189 -0.07 9.15 8.09
CA ARG A 189 -0.46 10.00 9.23
C ARG A 189 0.47 11.18 9.40
N GLY A 190 1.79 10.98 9.36
CA GLY A 190 2.79 12.01 9.68
C GLY A 190 2.96 13.06 8.58
N LEU A 191 2.91 12.65 7.29
CA LEU A 191 3.14 13.54 6.16
C LEU A 191 1.86 14.19 5.65
N TYR A 192 0.72 13.49 5.73
CA TYR A 192 -0.53 13.90 5.11
C TYR A 192 -1.69 14.07 6.10
N GLY A 193 -1.48 13.79 7.39
CA GLY A 193 -2.51 13.94 8.41
C GLY A 193 -3.68 12.97 8.31
N LEU A 194 -3.52 11.84 7.58
CA LEU A 194 -4.63 10.92 7.38
C LEU A 194 -5.05 10.23 8.67
N PRO A 195 -6.37 10.09 8.91
CA PRO A 195 -6.87 9.31 10.03
C PRO A 195 -6.58 7.82 9.81
N VAL A 196 -5.81 7.22 10.72
CA VAL A 196 -5.45 5.79 10.68
C VAL A 196 -5.97 5.10 11.92
N LEU A 197 -6.84 4.10 11.74
CA LEU A 197 -7.48 3.31 12.79
C LEU A 197 -6.90 1.89 12.82
N LYS A 198 -6.11 1.57 13.84
CA LYS A 198 -5.54 0.23 14.04
C LYS A 198 -6.48 -0.65 14.86
N VAL A 199 -7.61 -1.02 14.30
CA VAL A 199 -8.70 -1.76 14.98
C VAL A 199 -8.62 -3.27 14.79
N LEU A 200 -7.93 -3.75 13.76
CA LEU A 200 -7.78 -5.17 13.46
C LEU A 200 -6.51 -5.77 14.11
N LYS A 201 -6.55 -7.06 14.39
CA LYS A 201 -5.42 -7.86 14.88
C LYS A 201 -5.41 -9.20 14.15
N ARG A 202 -4.23 -9.68 13.78
CA ARG A 202 -4.03 -11.03 13.26
C ARG A 202 -3.66 -11.96 14.41
N ILE A 203 -4.30 -13.13 14.51
CA ILE A 203 -4.03 -14.13 15.56
C ILE A 203 -3.08 -15.22 15.04
N SER A 204 -2.32 -15.83 15.96
CA SER A 204 -1.42 -16.95 15.65
C SER A 204 -2.17 -18.27 15.49
N LEU A 205 -1.55 -19.25 14.80
CA LEU A 205 -2.09 -20.61 14.70
C LEU A 205 -2.27 -21.28 16.07
N GLN A 206 -1.42 -20.97 17.06
CA GLN A 206 -1.56 -21.48 18.43
C GLN A 206 -2.78 -20.89 19.14
N GLN A 207 -3.09 -19.62 18.91
CA GLN A 207 -4.30 -18.98 19.44
C GLN A 207 -5.57 -19.51 18.76
N GLN A 208 -5.48 -19.92 17.48
CA GLN A 208 -6.60 -20.59 16.79
C GLN A 208 -6.93 -21.96 17.37
N LYS A 209 -5.95 -22.69 17.90
CA LYS A 209 -6.18 -24.02 18.54
C LYS A 209 -6.99 -23.94 19.84
N LYS A 210 -7.04 -22.78 20.48
CA LYS A 210 -7.85 -22.55 21.71
C LYS A 210 -9.32 -22.20 21.39
N LEU A 211 -9.70 -22.05 20.13
CA LEU A 211 -11.07 -21.84 19.70
C LEU A 211 -11.78 -23.21 19.56
N ASN A 212 -13.07 -23.25 19.90
CA ASN A 212 -13.86 -24.49 19.99
C ASN A 212 -13.94 -25.29 18.67
N ARG A 213 -14.22 -26.60 18.78
CA ARG A 213 -14.22 -27.59 17.67
C ARG A 213 -15.18 -27.23 16.51
N ALA A 214 -16.35 -26.64 16.81
CA ALA A 214 -17.32 -26.15 15.83
C ALA A 214 -16.75 -24.99 14.93
N GLU A 215 -15.79 -24.25 15.45
CA GLU A 215 -15.14 -23.12 14.80
C GLU A 215 -13.94 -23.50 13.92
N ARG A 216 -13.56 -24.79 13.83
CA ARG A 216 -12.41 -25.26 13.04
C ARG A 216 -12.69 -25.47 11.57
N LEU A 217 -13.95 -25.43 11.13
CA LEU A 217 -14.35 -25.72 9.74
C LEU A 217 -14.07 -24.57 8.77
N SER A 218 -13.89 -23.32 9.24
CA SER A 218 -13.48 -22.18 8.41
C SER A 218 -12.03 -21.76 8.70
N ARG A 219 -11.06 -22.56 8.30
CA ARG A 219 -9.63 -22.37 8.62
C ARG A 219 -9.03 -21.05 8.16
N THR A 220 -9.63 -20.36 7.20
CA THR A 220 -9.12 -19.11 6.64
C THR A 220 -9.71 -17.89 7.34
N GLU A 221 -10.97 -17.95 7.75
CA GLU A 221 -11.74 -16.84 8.33
C GLU A 221 -11.21 -16.36 9.70
N LYS A 222 -10.62 -17.24 10.50
CA LYS A 222 -10.19 -16.92 11.87
C LYS A 222 -8.77 -16.39 12.03
N ARG A 223 -8.13 -15.96 10.95
CA ARG A 223 -6.77 -15.37 11.03
C ARG A 223 -6.78 -13.92 11.52
N TYR A 224 -7.90 -13.23 11.38
CA TYR A 224 -8.06 -11.83 11.75
C TYR A 224 -9.19 -11.70 12.75
N VAL A 225 -9.09 -10.73 13.64
CA VAL A 225 -10.11 -10.39 14.63
C VAL A 225 -10.10 -8.89 14.89
N LEU A 226 -11.23 -8.37 15.33
CA LEU A 226 -11.28 -7.03 15.90
C LEU A 226 -10.51 -7.03 17.23
N LYS A 227 -9.81 -5.96 17.54
CA LYS A 227 -9.16 -5.81 18.84
C LYS A 227 -10.20 -5.75 19.94
N ASN A 228 -9.84 -6.24 21.16
CA ASN A 228 -10.69 -6.11 22.32
C ASN A 228 -11.05 -4.63 22.56
N SER A 229 -12.24 -4.36 23.07
CA SER A 229 -12.79 -3.02 23.26
C SER A 229 -11.83 -2.03 23.93
N ARG A 230 -11.10 -2.49 24.97
CA ARG A 230 -10.09 -1.67 25.69
C ARG A 230 -8.92 -1.17 24.80
N PHE A 231 -8.64 -1.84 23.69
CA PHE A 231 -7.56 -1.48 22.75
C PHE A 231 -8.06 -0.78 21.48
N LEU A 232 -9.37 -0.63 21.35
CA LEU A 232 -9.95 0.14 20.25
C LEU A 232 -9.85 1.63 20.55
N PRO A 233 -9.61 2.47 19.52
CA PRO A 233 -9.74 3.92 19.66
C PRO A 233 -11.11 4.28 20.21
N GLN A 234 -11.18 5.28 21.10
CA GLN A 234 -12.46 5.69 21.69
C GLN A 234 -13.47 6.12 20.62
N SER A 235 -13.01 6.84 19.60
CA SER A 235 -13.86 7.23 18.46
C SER A 235 -14.54 6.04 17.79
N PHE A 236 -13.82 4.94 17.59
CA PHE A 236 -14.36 3.72 17.01
C PHE A 236 -15.32 2.97 17.95
N ARG A 237 -15.07 3.03 19.27
CA ARG A 237 -15.95 2.40 20.27
C ARG A 237 -17.26 3.13 20.43
N SER A 238 -17.21 4.46 20.43
CA SER A 238 -18.41 5.31 20.60
C SER A 238 -19.32 5.27 19.37
N ALA A 239 -18.71 5.35 18.18
CA ALA A 239 -19.40 5.25 16.91
C ALA A 239 -18.43 4.75 15.84
N PRO A 240 -18.57 3.53 15.33
CA PRO A 240 -17.83 3.08 14.17
C PRO A 240 -18.05 4.05 13.00
N PRO A 241 -17.01 4.34 12.20
CA PRO A 241 -17.16 5.23 11.05
C PRO A 241 -18.13 4.63 10.02
N GLU A 242 -18.88 5.46 9.33
CA GLU A 242 -19.79 4.97 8.28
C GLU A 242 -19.07 4.22 7.17
N ALA A 243 -17.85 4.67 6.83
CA ALA A 243 -17.00 4.02 5.86
C ALA A 243 -15.56 3.86 6.37
N ALA A 244 -14.83 2.87 5.85
CA ALA A 244 -13.41 2.64 6.13
C ALA A 244 -12.68 2.19 4.87
N VAL A 245 -11.37 2.50 4.78
CA VAL A 245 -10.50 2.06 3.69
C VAL A 245 -9.43 1.14 4.24
N LEU A 246 -9.47 -0.12 3.88
CA LEU A 246 -8.41 -1.08 4.18
C LEU A 246 -7.13 -0.72 3.41
N LEU A 247 -5.96 -0.89 4.04
CA LEU A 247 -4.66 -0.65 3.41
C LEU A 247 -3.82 -1.92 3.47
N ASP A 248 -3.41 -2.43 2.29
CA ASP A 248 -2.55 -3.62 2.19
C ASP A 248 -1.48 -3.44 1.09
N ASP A 249 -0.49 -4.32 1.04
CA ASP A 249 0.60 -4.27 0.07
C ASP A 249 0.19 -4.87 -1.29
N ILE A 250 -0.53 -5.97 -1.30
CA ILE A 250 -0.90 -6.66 -2.55
C ILE A 250 -2.23 -7.40 -2.40
N ILE A 251 -3.09 -7.24 -3.40
CA ILE A 251 -4.26 -8.09 -3.57
C ILE A 251 -3.94 -9.21 -4.56
N THR A 252 -4.22 -10.45 -4.15
CA THR A 252 -4.19 -11.64 -4.99
C THR A 252 -5.63 -12.13 -5.20
N THR A 253 -6.11 -13.04 -4.39
CA THR A 253 -7.50 -13.52 -4.40
C THR A 253 -8.48 -12.58 -3.68
N GLY A 254 -7.98 -11.58 -2.95
CA GLY A 254 -8.82 -10.71 -2.13
C GLY A 254 -9.23 -11.29 -0.76
N ALA A 255 -8.99 -12.57 -0.50
CA ALA A 255 -9.47 -13.24 0.72
C ALA A 255 -9.05 -12.56 2.05
N THR A 256 -7.84 -11.97 2.12
CA THR A 256 -7.40 -11.22 3.29
C THR A 256 -8.25 -9.97 3.53
N LEU A 257 -8.46 -9.21 2.46
CA LEU A 257 -9.24 -7.96 2.50
C LEU A 257 -10.70 -8.26 2.80
N GLU A 258 -11.24 -9.33 2.23
CA GLU A 258 -12.61 -9.79 2.43
C GLU A 258 -12.89 -10.12 3.90
N ILE A 259 -12.03 -10.92 4.55
CA ILE A 259 -12.15 -11.23 5.99
C ILE A 259 -12.07 -9.94 6.82
N CYS A 260 -11.16 -9.04 6.49
CA CYS A 260 -11.04 -7.76 7.21
C CYS A 260 -12.27 -6.88 7.01
N ALA A 261 -12.86 -6.87 5.81
CA ALA A 261 -14.06 -6.13 5.48
C ALA A 261 -15.28 -6.68 6.23
N GLU A 262 -15.45 -8.00 6.25
CA GLU A 262 -16.50 -8.67 7.02
C GLU A 262 -16.45 -8.31 8.50
N LEU A 263 -15.25 -8.33 9.10
CA LEU A 263 -15.07 -7.95 10.50
C LEU A 263 -15.44 -6.48 10.77
N LEU A 264 -15.09 -5.58 9.87
CA LEU A 264 -15.45 -4.17 9.99
C LEU A 264 -16.96 -3.95 9.83
N LYS A 265 -17.61 -4.63 8.89
CA LYS A 265 -19.06 -4.58 8.70
C LYS A 265 -19.80 -5.14 9.92
N LYS A 266 -19.35 -6.27 10.48
CA LYS A 266 -19.85 -6.82 11.75
C LYS A 266 -19.68 -5.86 12.93
N ALA A 267 -18.67 -5.00 12.89
CA ALA A 267 -18.45 -3.97 13.89
C ALA A 267 -19.26 -2.68 13.67
N GLY A 268 -20.13 -2.61 12.65
CA GLY A 268 -21.00 -1.49 12.38
C GLY A 268 -20.55 -0.53 11.26
N VAL A 269 -19.41 -0.81 10.59
CA VAL A 269 -18.98 -0.03 9.42
C VAL A 269 -19.87 -0.41 8.23
N LYS A 270 -20.54 0.58 7.60
CA LYS A 270 -21.49 0.31 6.50
C LYS A 270 -20.78 0.05 5.16
N ARG A 271 -19.74 0.82 4.85
CA ARG A 271 -19.00 0.71 3.58
C ARG A 271 -17.52 0.45 3.84
N VAL A 272 -16.96 -0.55 3.19
CA VAL A 272 -15.55 -0.93 3.33
C VAL A 272 -14.89 -0.98 1.96
N TYR A 273 -13.97 -0.08 1.73
CA TYR A 273 -13.12 -0.02 0.55
C TYR A 273 -11.72 -0.56 0.84
N ALA A 274 -10.91 -0.73 -0.19
CA ALA A 274 -9.51 -1.07 -0.02
C ALA A 274 -8.61 -0.31 -0.99
N ILE A 275 -7.42 0.06 -0.53
CA ILE A 275 -6.29 0.50 -1.37
C ILE A 275 -5.17 -0.51 -1.19
N THR A 276 -4.63 -1.03 -2.29
CA THR A 276 -3.44 -1.87 -2.29
C THR A 276 -2.37 -1.29 -3.20
N LEU A 277 -1.09 -1.51 -2.89
CA LEU A 277 -0.03 -1.02 -3.75
C LEU A 277 0.01 -1.79 -5.06
N PHE A 278 -0.29 -3.10 -5.02
CA PHE A 278 -0.24 -3.96 -6.20
C PHE A 278 -1.45 -4.92 -6.28
N SER A 279 -1.72 -5.37 -7.52
CA SER A 279 -2.64 -6.48 -7.81
C SER A 279 -1.96 -7.55 -8.67
N CYS A 280 -2.15 -8.82 -8.33
CA CYS A 280 -1.80 -9.96 -9.18
C CYS A 280 -2.92 -10.23 -10.19
#